data_2243aa2dafb9220f5bcf253d59f5c98b
#
_entry.id   2243aa2dafb9220f5bcf253d59f5c98b
#
_cell.length_a   1.000
_cell.length_b   1.000
_cell.length_c   1.000
_cell.angle_alpha   90.00
_cell.angle_beta   90.00
_cell.angle_gamma   90.00
#
_symmetry.space_group_name_H-M   'P 1'
#
loop_
_entity.id
_entity.type
_entity.pdbx_description
1 polymer ?
#
loop_
_entity_poly.entity_id
_entity_poly.type
_entity_poly.pdbx_seq_one_letter_code
_entity_poly.pdbx_strand_id
1 'polypeptide(L)'
;METIELLKKMISIPSFCGNEERVADLMVATWVEHGYSAERSGNNVWVKSRNFDPVKPTILLDAHLDTVRPNGNWEKDPFTAVVEDGKLYGLGSNDTGGSVVAMMAAFLQLAEKKQAYNLVCLESAEEENTGKNGIQRIVGNLGKIDLALIGEPTGMQAAIAEKGLMVVDCVAKGKSGHAARNEGLNAIYEAISDIEWFRSYRFGKESPLLGKVKMTVTGIEAGTLHNVVPAECRFMVDIRVNEYYTNSDIYETIRRNVKSEVRPRSFSLNSSAI
;
A
#
# COMPACT_ATOMS: atom_id res chain seq x y z
N MET A 1 19.61 -14.94 15.36
CA MET A 1 19.05 -14.89 13.97
C MET A 1 20.02 -14.16 13.06
N GLU A 2 20.38 -14.81 11.98
CA GLU A 2 21.22 -14.19 10.93
C GLU A 2 20.32 -13.41 9.96
N THR A 3 20.07 -12.15 10.27
CA THR A 3 19.07 -11.31 9.58
C THR A 3 19.32 -11.18 8.08
N ILE A 4 20.57 -10.98 7.69
CA ILE A 4 20.95 -10.84 6.26
C ILE A 4 20.70 -12.14 5.49
N GLU A 5 21.00 -13.30 6.08
CA GLU A 5 20.79 -14.58 5.41
C GLU A 5 19.28 -14.90 5.31
N LEU A 6 18.47 -14.51 6.29
CA LEU A 6 17.02 -14.63 6.20
C LEU A 6 16.48 -13.72 5.07
N LEU A 7 16.92 -12.47 5.01
CA LEU A 7 16.53 -11.53 3.94
C LEU A 7 16.90 -12.06 2.54
N LYS A 8 18.08 -12.64 2.37
CA LYS A 8 18.48 -13.28 1.10
C LYS A 8 17.56 -14.44 0.71
N LYS A 9 17.15 -15.27 1.69
CA LYS A 9 16.17 -16.34 1.46
C LYS A 9 14.82 -15.77 1.05
N MET A 10 14.32 -14.72 1.71
CA MET A 10 13.07 -14.04 1.33
C MET A 10 13.12 -13.54 -0.11
N ILE A 11 14.17 -12.82 -0.50
CA ILE A 11 14.35 -12.31 -1.86
C ILE A 11 14.33 -13.44 -2.92
N SER A 12 14.87 -14.61 -2.59
CA SER A 12 14.87 -15.75 -3.52
C SER A 12 13.50 -16.41 -3.74
N ILE A 13 12.50 -15.99 -2.99
CA ILE A 13 11.14 -16.50 -3.06
C ILE A 13 10.25 -15.40 -3.64
N PRO A 14 9.80 -15.49 -4.91
CA PRO A 14 8.80 -14.57 -5.43
C PRO A 14 7.55 -14.58 -4.54
N SER A 15 7.20 -13.41 -3.99
CA SER A 15 6.11 -13.22 -3.03
C SER A 15 5.19 -12.09 -3.49
N PHE A 16 4.72 -12.17 -4.73
CA PHE A 16 3.78 -11.18 -5.24
C PHE A 16 2.49 -11.21 -4.44
N CYS A 17 1.89 -10.04 -4.28
CA CYS A 17 0.64 -9.88 -3.58
C CYS A 17 -0.40 -10.95 -3.95
N GLY A 18 -0.90 -11.69 -2.96
CA GLY A 18 -1.77 -12.85 -3.09
C GLY A 18 -1.07 -14.20 -3.37
N ASN A 19 0.27 -14.22 -3.46
CA ASN A 19 1.07 -15.43 -3.71
C ASN A 19 2.24 -15.56 -2.71
N GLU A 20 2.04 -15.15 -1.46
CA GLU A 20 3.06 -15.10 -0.41
C GLU A 20 3.22 -16.44 0.35
N GLU A 21 2.52 -17.50 -0.03
CA GLU A 21 2.47 -18.77 0.72
C GLU A 21 3.86 -19.30 1.08
N ARG A 22 4.79 -19.32 0.11
CA ARG A 22 6.14 -19.86 0.31
C ARG A 22 6.99 -19.01 1.26
N VAL A 23 6.87 -17.68 1.22
CA VAL A 23 7.59 -16.83 2.16
C VAL A 23 6.94 -16.88 3.55
N ALA A 24 5.63 -17.02 3.64
CA ALA A 24 4.93 -17.28 4.90
C ALA A 24 5.36 -18.61 5.53
N ASP A 25 5.54 -19.68 4.73
CA ASP A 25 6.11 -20.95 5.21
C ASP A 25 7.51 -20.76 5.77
N LEU A 26 8.35 -19.97 5.12
CA LEU A 26 9.69 -19.61 5.60
C LEU A 26 9.62 -18.88 6.95
N MET A 27 8.68 -17.94 7.13
CA MET A 27 8.50 -17.23 8.41
C MET A 27 8.08 -18.18 9.52
N VAL A 28 7.10 -19.05 9.28
CA VAL A 28 6.68 -20.08 10.26
C VAL A 28 7.87 -20.95 10.67
N ALA A 29 8.64 -21.47 9.70
CA ALA A 29 9.81 -22.29 9.99
C ALA A 29 10.86 -21.52 10.80
N THR A 30 11.12 -20.26 10.45
CA THR A 30 12.07 -19.39 11.16
C THR A 30 11.63 -19.16 12.61
N TRP A 31 10.36 -18.90 12.86
CA TRP A 31 9.85 -18.75 14.24
C TRP A 31 9.98 -20.04 15.06
N VAL A 32 9.69 -21.19 14.45
CA VAL A 32 9.86 -22.51 15.10
C VAL A 32 11.33 -22.76 15.47
N GLU A 33 12.27 -22.46 14.59
CA GLU A 33 13.73 -22.55 14.87
C GLU A 33 14.16 -21.70 16.07
N HIS A 34 13.46 -20.55 16.30
CA HIS A 34 13.72 -19.68 17.46
C HIS A 34 12.85 -20.01 18.68
N GLY A 35 12.13 -21.14 18.64
CA GLY A 35 11.35 -21.65 19.77
C GLY A 35 10.03 -20.92 20.01
N TYR A 36 9.46 -20.31 19.01
CA TYR A 36 8.12 -19.71 19.03
C TYR A 36 7.13 -20.55 18.24
N SER A 37 5.91 -20.67 18.76
CA SER A 37 4.78 -21.23 18.03
C SER A 37 4.12 -20.10 17.23
N ALA A 38 4.36 -20.07 15.93
CA ALA A 38 3.74 -19.09 15.06
C ALA A 38 2.26 -19.44 14.81
N GLU A 39 1.41 -18.45 14.94
CA GLU A 39 0.04 -18.48 14.44
C GLU A 39 0.02 -18.05 12.97
N ARG A 40 -0.88 -18.61 12.18
CA ARG A 40 -1.02 -18.29 10.76
C ARG A 40 -2.48 -18.24 10.32
N SER A 41 -2.83 -17.26 9.50
CA SER A 41 -4.12 -17.19 8.82
C SER A 41 -3.95 -16.68 7.39
N GLY A 42 -4.16 -17.54 6.41
CA GLY A 42 -3.74 -17.31 5.05
C GLY A 42 -2.21 -17.18 4.99
N ASN A 43 -1.71 -16.07 4.48
CA ASN A 43 -0.28 -15.79 4.41
C ASN A 43 0.22 -14.81 5.50
N ASN A 44 -0.66 -14.36 6.39
CA ASN A 44 -0.26 -13.60 7.57
C ASN A 44 0.29 -14.54 8.64
N VAL A 45 1.46 -14.24 9.19
CA VAL A 45 2.14 -15.02 10.22
C VAL A 45 2.43 -14.12 11.42
N TRP A 46 2.14 -14.58 12.65
CA TRP A 46 2.46 -13.78 13.83
C TRP A 46 2.85 -14.64 15.02
N VAL A 47 3.58 -14.03 15.93
CA VAL A 47 3.96 -14.57 17.23
C VAL A 47 3.69 -13.58 18.35
N LYS A 48 3.48 -14.09 19.56
CA LYS A 48 3.33 -13.31 20.78
C LYS A 48 4.50 -13.57 21.72
N SER A 49 4.90 -12.57 22.49
CA SER A 49 5.91 -12.77 23.53
C SER A 49 5.48 -13.84 24.53
N ARG A 50 6.43 -14.67 25.01
CA ARG A 50 6.15 -15.82 25.88
C ARG A 50 5.41 -15.49 27.18
N ASN A 51 5.66 -14.28 27.72
CA ASN A 51 5.04 -13.77 28.94
C ASN A 51 3.91 -12.81 28.63
N PHE A 52 3.09 -13.12 27.62
CA PHE A 52 1.94 -12.31 27.26
C PHE A 52 0.94 -12.23 28.41
N ASP A 53 0.62 -10.98 28.82
CA ASP A 53 -0.27 -10.67 29.93
C ASP A 53 -1.39 -9.73 29.42
N PRO A 54 -2.65 -10.17 29.38
CA PRO A 54 -3.75 -9.37 28.81
C PRO A 54 -4.01 -8.02 29.53
N VAL A 55 -3.42 -7.83 30.71
CA VAL A 55 -3.54 -6.56 31.46
C VAL A 55 -2.53 -5.51 30.99
N LYS A 56 -1.43 -5.96 30.36
CA LYS A 56 -0.39 -5.04 29.89
C LYS A 56 -0.74 -4.43 28.52
N PRO A 57 -0.27 -3.22 28.22
CA PRO A 57 -0.37 -2.67 26.88
C PRO A 57 0.39 -3.55 25.88
N THR A 58 -0.11 -3.62 24.66
CA THR A 58 0.47 -4.44 23.59
C THR A 58 1.03 -3.57 22.47
N ILE A 59 2.29 -3.84 22.12
CA ILE A 59 2.98 -3.24 20.98
C ILE A 59 3.01 -4.27 19.84
N LEU A 60 2.49 -3.88 18.69
CA LEU A 60 2.59 -4.61 17.44
C LEU A 60 3.81 -4.14 16.65
N LEU A 61 4.62 -5.07 16.18
CA LEU A 61 5.65 -4.87 15.16
C LEU A 61 5.14 -5.55 13.90
N ASP A 62 4.89 -4.80 12.84
CA ASP A 62 4.32 -5.33 11.59
C ASP A 62 5.12 -4.87 10.38
N ALA A 63 5.40 -5.79 9.46
CA ALA A 63 5.94 -5.50 8.15
C ALA A 63 5.43 -6.53 7.14
N HIS A 64 5.15 -6.11 5.90
CA HIS A 64 4.52 -7.00 4.93
C HIS A 64 5.50 -7.93 4.22
N LEU A 65 4.98 -9.07 3.75
CA LEU A 65 5.71 -10.12 3.05
C LEU A 65 5.64 -10.00 1.53
N ASP A 66 4.58 -9.36 1.05
CA ASP A 66 4.34 -9.24 -0.39
C ASP A 66 5.21 -8.19 -1.04
N THR A 67 5.37 -8.34 -2.34
CA THR A 67 6.10 -7.40 -3.20
C THR A 67 5.29 -7.11 -4.45
N VAL A 68 5.52 -5.95 -5.05
CA VAL A 68 5.09 -5.67 -6.42
C VAL A 68 5.81 -6.57 -7.44
N ARG A 69 5.31 -6.63 -8.67
CA ARG A 69 6.01 -7.30 -9.76
C ARG A 69 7.19 -6.46 -10.23
N PRO A 70 8.36 -7.06 -10.53
CA PRO A 70 9.47 -6.30 -11.07
C PRO A 70 9.10 -5.69 -12.43
N ASN A 71 9.51 -4.48 -12.66
CA ASN A 71 9.39 -3.82 -13.96
C ASN A 71 10.58 -4.18 -14.87
N GLY A 72 10.51 -3.79 -16.16
CA GLY A 72 11.54 -4.11 -17.15
C GLY A 72 12.89 -3.36 -17.01
N ASN A 73 13.08 -2.55 -15.96
CA ASN A 73 14.26 -1.72 -15.77
C ASN A 73 15.23 -2.28 -14.71
N TRP A 74 15.05 -3.52 -14.27
CA TRP A 74 15.98 -4.16 -13.34
C TRP A 74 17.29 -4.51 -14.03
N GLU A 75 18.40 -4.01 -13.50
CA GLU A 75 19.75 -4.32 -14.00
C GLU A 75 20.31 -5.63 -13.44
N LYS A 76 19.83 -6.04 -12.27
CA LYS A 76 20.19 -7.31 -11.60
C LYS A 76 18.93 -8.21 -11.57
N ASP A 77 19.13 -9.51 -11.43
CA ASP A 77 18.02 -10.43 -11.21
C ASP A 77 17.28 -10.05 -9.90
N PRO A 78 16.01 -9.69 -9.95
CA PRO A 78 15.25 -9.26 -8.77
C PRO A 78 15.14 -10.33 -7.68
N PHE A 79 15.29 -11.60 -8.03
CA PHE A 79 15.17 -12.74 -7.10
C PHE A 79 16.53 -13.34 -6.68
N THR A 80 17.62 -12.71 -7.07
CA THR A 80 18.98 -13.10 -6.64
C THR A 80 19.54 -11.99 -5.77
N ALA A 81 19.67 -12.26 -4.47
CA ALA A 81 20.22 -11.28 -3.53
C ALA A 81 21.72 -11.05 -3.81
N VAL A 82 22.09 -9.82 -4.12
CA VAL A 82 23.47 -9.41 -4.40
C VAL A 82 23.93 -8.41 -3.34
N VAL A 83 25.10 -8.63 -2.75
CA VAL A 83 25.72 -7.69 -1.81
C VAL A 83 26.92 -7.05 -2.49
N GLU A 84 26.87 -5.76 -2.72
CA GLU A 84 27.92 -4.95 -3.32
C GLU A 84 28.04 -3.62 -2.58
N ASP A 85 29.25 -3.17 -2.29
CA ASP A 85 29.56 -1.88 -1.66
C ASP A 85 28.74 -1.59 -0.38
N GLY A 86 28.52 -2.63 0.44
CA GLY A 86 27.74 -2.53 1.68
C GLY A 86 26.22 -2.41 1.48
N LYS A 87 25.72 -2.60 0.28
CA LYS A 87 24.29 -2.59 -0.08
C LYS A 87 23.83 -3.98 -0.48
N LEU A 88 22.62 -4.35 -0.08
CA LEU A 88 21.97 -5.58 -0.51
C LEU A 88 20.90 -5.23 -1.55
N TYR A 89 21.03 -5.81 -2.73
CA TYR A 89 20.11 -5.63 -3.86
C TYR A 89 19.21 -6.87 -4.00
N GLY A 90 17.95 -6.64 -4.31
CA GLY A 90 16.95 -7.66 -4.57
C GLY A 90 15.54 -7.09 -4.39
N LEU A 91 14.55 -7.65 -5.07
CA LEU A 91 13.16 -7.21 -4.96
C LEU A 91 12.67 -7.41 -3.52
N GLY A 92 12.00 -6.41 -2.96
CA GLY A 92 11.54 -6.44 -1.57
C GLY A 92 12.64 -6.30 -0.51
N SER A 93 13.92 -6.03 -0.88
CA SER A 93 14.99 -5.86 0.10
C SER A 93 14.79 -4.64 1.00
N ASN A 94 14.19 -3.58 0.48
CA ASN A 94 13.89 -2.34 1.19
C ASN A 94 12.41 -2.21 1.52
N ASP A 95 11.55 -2.62 0.62
CA ASP A 95 10.09 -2.60 0.72
C ASP A 95 9.57 -4.05 0.65
N THR A 96 9.29 -4.73 1.83
CA THR A 96 9.73 -4.32 3.17
C THR A 96 10.53 -5.41 3.89
N GLY A 97 11.14 -6.36 3.17
CA GLY A 97 11.88 -7.50 3.75
C GLY A 97 12.96 -7.10 4.76
N GLY A 98 13.64 -5.94 4.52
CA GLY A 98 14.59 -5.39 5.48
C GLY A 98 13.94 -5.07 6.83
N SER A 99 12.73 -4.49 6.80
CA SER A 99 11.94 -4.21 7.99
C SER A 99 11.45 -5.50 8.66
N VAL A 100 11.00 -6.49 7.89
CA VAL A 100 10.61 -7.81 8.42
C VAL A 100 11.72 -8.41 9.29
N VAL A 101 12.92 -8.57 8.73
CA VAL A 101 14.01 -9.19 9.47
C VAL A 101 14.52 -8.35 10.63
N ALA A 102 14.45 -7.02 10.53
CA ALA A 102 14.82 -6.11 11.61
C ALA A 102 13.83 -6.19 12.78
N MET A 103 12.54 -6.20 12.50
CA MET A 103 11.48 -6.32 13.52
C MET A 103 11.49 -7.68 14.18
N MET A 104 11.69 -8.77 13.45
CA MET A 104 11.89 -10.10 14.02
C MET A 104 13.08 -10.14 14.97
N ALA A 105 14.22 -9.54 14.58
CA ALA A 105 15.40 -9.48 15.43
C ALA A 105 15.16 -8.65 16.70
N ALA A 106 14.49 -7.50 16.56
CA ALA A 106 14.12 -6.65 17.71
C ALA A 106 13.15 -7.40 18.66
N PHE A 107 12.14 -8.08 18.09
CA PHE A 107 11.22 -8.91 18.89
C PHE A 107 11.98 -9.97 19.68
N LEU A 108 12.86 -10.75 19.05
CA LEU A 108 13.64 -11.80 19.73
C LEU A 108 14.48 -11.24 20.88
N GLN A 109 15.14 -10.09 20.70
CA GLN A 109 15.94 -9.47 21.75
C GLN A 109 15.11 -8.92 22.91
N LEU A 110 13.93 -8.37 22.62
CA LEU A 110 13.07 -7.73 23.61
C LEU A 110 12.18 -8.74 24.35
N ALA A 111 11.66 -9.75 23.65
CA ALA A 111 10.75 -10.74 24.20
C ALA A 111 11.39 -11.67 25.25
N GLU A 112 12.72 -11.79 25.27
CA GLU A 112 13.47 -12.52 26.30
C GLU A 112 13.55 -11.79 27.62
N LYS A 113 13.32 -10.48 27.62
CA LYS A 113 13.41 -9.61 28.79
C LYS A 113 12.03 -9.43 29.42
N LYS A 114 12.00 -9.24 30.77
CA LYS A 114 10.75 -8.84 31.43
C LYS A 114 10.40 -7.41 31.02
N GLN A 115 9.29 -7.25 30.31
CA GLN A 115 8.80 -5.96 29.82
C GLN A 115 7.54 -5.51 30.57
N ALA A 116 7.30 -4.20 30.61
CA ALA A 116 6.05 -3.60 31.07
C ALA A 116 4.92 -3.70 30.05
N TYR A 117 5.18 -4.26 28.86
CA TYR A 117 4.28 -4.39 27.72
C TYR A 117 4.39 -5.77 27.08
N ASN A 118 3.39 -6.14 26.32
CA ASN A 118 3.41 -7.28 25.44
C ASN A 118 4.01 -6.91 24.09
N LEU A 119 4.59 -7.90 23.41
CA LEU A 119 5.01 -7.78 22.01
C LEU A 119 4.24 -8.79 21.15
N VAL A 120 3.80 -8.32 20.01
CA VAL A 120 3.33 -9.13 18.88
C VAL A 120 4.22 -8.77 17.69
N CYS A 121 4.78 -9.77 17.01
CA CYS A 121 5.45 -9.58 15.73
C CYS A 121 4.57 -10.21 14.66
N LEU A 122 4.25 -9.45 13.65
CA LEU A 122 3.39 -9.82 12.53
C LEU A 122 4.16 -9.63 11.23
N GLU A 123 4.10 -10.63 10.40
CA GLU A 123 4.47 -10.55 8.99
C GLU A 123 3.16 -10.62 8.20
N SER A 124 2.69 -9.46 7.72
CA SER A 124 1.41 -9.33 7.05
C SER A 124 1.49 -9.63 5.55
N ALA A 125 0.36 -9.95 4.94
CA ALA A 125 0.22 -10.24 3.52
C ALA A 125 -0.66 -9.20 2.83
N GLU A 126 -0.61 -9.15 1.49
CA GLU A 126 -1.49 -8.35 0.63
C GLU A 126 -1.51 -6.84 0.98
N GLU A 127 -0.41 -6.27 1.47
CA GLU A 127 -0.32 -4.84 1.77
C GLU A 127 -0.39 -4.02 0.48
N GLU A 128 0.42 -4.35 -0.53
CA GLU A 128 0.66 -3.62 -1.77
C GLU A 128 -0.63 -3.36 -2.61
N ASN A 129 -1.68 -4.11 -2.36
CA ASN A 129 -2.97 -3.90 -3.01
C ASN A 129 -4.13 -3.69 -2.03
N THR A 130 -3.85 -3.53 -0.73
CA THR A 130 -4.87 -3.41 0.32
C THR A 130 -5.84 -4.61 0.30
N GLY A 131 -5.28 -5.81 0.17
CA GLY A 131 -6.02 -7.04 -0.07
C GLY A 131 -6.85 -7.50 1.12
N LYS A 132 -7.93 -8.22 0.81
CA LYS A 132 -8.88 -8.71 1.83
C LYS A 132 -8.30 -9.80 2.75
N ASN A 133 -7.23 -10.49 2.29
CA ASN A 133 -6.57 -11.54 3.07
C ASN A 133 -5.35 -11.02 3.85
N GLY A 134 -5.06 -9.71 3.77
CA GLY A 134 -4.03 -9.05 4.55
C GLY A 134 -4.42 -8.83 6.01
N ILE A 135 -3.93 -7.75 6.61
CA ILE A 135 -4.13 -7.44 8.04
C ILE A 135 -5.62 -7.38 8.45
N GLN A 136 -6.51 -6.97 7.54
CA GLN A 136 -7.95 -6.91 7.81
C GLN A 136 -8.53 -8.28 8.23
N ARG A 137 -7.98 -9.36 7.71
CA ARG A 137 -8.39 -10.72 8.02
C ARG A 137 -8.05 -11.15 9.45
N ILE A 138 -6.98 -10.59 10.01
CA ILE A 138 -6.39 -11.12 11.25
C ILE A 138 -6.38 -10.12 12.41
N VAL A 139 -6.70 -8.86 12.18
CA VAL A 139 -6.65 -7.82 13.22
C VAL A 139 -7.45 -8.20 14.46
N GLY A 140 -8.60 -8.88 14.30
CA GLY A 140 -9.40 -9.39 15.41
C GLY A 140 -8.73 -10.50 16.23
N ASN A 141 -7.77 -11.24 15.65
CA ASN A 141 -7.05 -12.33 16.30
C ASN A 141 -5.86 -11.81 17.15
N LEU A 142 -5.37 -10.61 16.86
CA LEU A 142 -4.23 -10.00 17.56
C LEU A 142 -4.59 -9.53 18.97
N GLY A 143 -5.89 -9.31 19.22
CA GLY A 143 -6.38 -8.72 20.47
C GLY A 143 -6.24 -7.18 20.47
N LYS A 144 -6.25 -6.59 21.65
CA LYS A 144 -6.08 -5.14 21.79
C LYS A 144 -4.63 -4.75 21.50
N ILE A 145 -4.44 -3.84 20.55
CA ILE A 145 -3.13 -3.22 20.23
C ILE A 145 -3.19 -1.77 20.74
N ASP A 146 -2.21 -1.38 21.55
CA ASP A 146 -2.11 -0.04 22.10
C ASP A 146 -1.15 0.85 21.29
N LEU A 147 -0.16 0.24 20.62
CA LEU A 147 0.79 0.89 19.71
C LEU A 147 1.16 -0.08 18.59
N ALA A 148 1.20 0.39 17.35
CA ALA A 148 1.76 -0.35 16.22
C ALA A 148 2.98 0.40 15.65
N LEU A 149 4.05 -0.34 15.39
CA LEU A 149 5.20 0.09 14.59
C LEU A 149 5.11 -0.66 13.27
N ILE A 150 4.94 0.08 12.18
CA ILE A 150 4.85 -0.46 10.83
C ILE A 150 6.18 -0.25 10.13
N GLY A 151 6.72 -1.33 9.59
CA GLY A 151 8.02 -1.34 8.93
C GLY A 151 7.91 -0.97 7.46
N GLU A 152 8.15 0.30 7.16
CA GLU A 152 8.11 0.87 5.82
C GLU A 152 9.41 1.60 5.48
N PRO A 153 9.75 1.80 4.19
CA PRO A 153 10.98 2.50 3.78
C PRO A 153 10.89 4.02 3.96
N THR A 154 10.97 4.49 5.21
CA THR A 154 10.85 5.90 5.61
C THR A 154 12.19 6.63 5.73
N GLY A 155 13.31 6.03 5.27
CA GLY A 155 14.64 6.58 5.46
C GLY A 155 15.05 6.66 6.94
N MET A 156 14.56 5.72 7.78
CA MET A 156 14.77 5.67 9.24
C MET A 156 14.18 6.89 9.99
N GLN A 157 13.23 7.60 9.38
CA GLN A 157 12.46 8.66 10.04
C GLN A 157 11.13 8.07 10.53
N ALA A 158 10.71 8.43 11.73
CA ALA A 158 9.39 8.04 12.23
C ALA A 158 8.31 8.83 11.47
N ALA A 159 7.52 8.14 10.63
CA ALA A 159 6.31 8.70 10.07
C ALA A 159 5.20 8.57 11.13
N ILE A 160 4.65 9.71 11.57
CA ILE A 160 3.63 9.76 12.64
C ILE A 160 2.24 10.05 12.12
N ALA A 161 2.12 10.37 10.84
CA ALA A 161 0.86 10.62 10.16
C ALA A 161 1.03 10.45 8.64
N GLU A 162 -0.04 10.05 7.97
CA GLU A 162 -0.07 9.91 6.52
C GLU A 162 -1.37 10.47 5.93
N LYS A 163 -1.30 10.85 4.66
CA LYS A 163 -2.48 11.26 3.90
C LYS A 163 -3.36 10.06 3.61
N GLY A 164 -4.67 10.28 3.65
CA GLY A 164 -5.61 9.35 3.09
C GLY A 164 -5.39 9.16 1.59
N LEU A 165 -5.80 8.00 1.08
CA LEU A 165 -5.74 7.65 -0.32
C LEU A 165 -7.14 7.33 -0.85
N MET A 166 -7.51 7.97 -1.95
CA MET A 166 -8.65 7.57 -2.76
C MET A 166 -8.24 7.58 -4.24
N VAL A 167 -8.53 6.50 -4.95
CA VAL A 167 -8.41 6.45 -6.40
C VAL A 167 -9.81 6.50 -6.99
N VAL A 168 -10.01 7.37 -7.98
CA VAL A 168 -11.25 7.42 -8.74
C VAL A 168 -11.02 7.08 -10.20
N ASP A 169 -11.90 6.23 -10.73
CA ASP A 169 -11.99 5.93 -12.15
C ASP A 169 -13.05 6.85 -12.77
N CYS A 170 -12.67 7.60 -13.80
CA CYS A 170 -13.51 8.58 -14.47
C CYS A 170 -13.78 8.15 -15.92
N VAL A 171 -15.02 8.35 -16.37
CA VAL A 171 -15.44 8.04 -17.74
C VAL A 171 -16.17 9.23 -18.34
N ALA A 172 -15.50 9.94 -19.23
CA ALA A 172 -16.12 10.97 -20.05
C ALA A 172 -16.87 10.30 -21.22
N LYS A 173 -18.12 10.72 -21.43
CA LYS A 173 -18.98 10.22 -22.50
C LYS A 173 -19.04 11.21 -23.67
N GLY A 174 -19.03 10.66 -24.84
CA GLY A 174 -19.20 11.37 -26.10
C GLY A 174 -20.15 10.63 -27.05
N LYS A 175 -20.03 10.90 -28.33
CA LYS A 175 -20.77 10.23 -29.40
C LYS A 175 -19.84 10.00 -30.57
N SER A 176 -19.77 8.76 -31.06
CA SER A 176 -18.96 8.43 -32.24
C SER A 176 -19.43 9.18 -33.49
N GLY A 177 -18.47 9.49 -34.35
CA GLY A 177 -18.67 10.12 -35.64
C GLY A 177 -17.40 10.01 -36.49
N HIS A 178 -17.48 10.42 -37.75
CA HIS A 178 -16.32 10.44 -38.64
C HIS A 178 -15.49 11.72 -38.39
N ALA A 179 -14.19 11.58 -38.10
CA ALA A 179 -13.34 12.71 -37.73
C ALA A 179 -13.22 13.84 -38.78
N ALA A 180 -13.43 13.50 -40.07
CA ALA A 180 -13.42 14.49 -41.16
C ALA A 180 -14.80 15.17 -41.37
N ARG A 181 -15.79 14.90 -40.54
CA ARG A 181 -17.13 15.46 -40.64
C ARG A 181 -17.48 16.18 -39.33
N ASN A 182 -18.40 17.13 -39.38
CA ASN A 182 -18.92 17.79 -38.17
C ASN A 182 -19.96 16.91 -37.46
N GLU A 183 -19.56 15.67 -37.11
CA GLU A 183 -20.42 14.65 -36.51
C GLU A 183 -19.81 14.14 -35.21
N GLY A 184 -20.67 13.79 -34.26
CA GLY A 184 -20.25 13.21 -32.99
C GLY A 184 -19.95 14.25 -31.92
N LEU A 185 -19.58 13.75 -30.73
CA LEU A 185 -19.08 14.50 -29.59
C LEU A 185 -17.81 13.79 -29.10
N ASN A 186 -16.70 14.50 -29.12
CA ASN A 186 -15.41 13.90 -28.81
C ASN A 186 -15.22 13.75 -27.29
N ALA A 187 -15.25 12.50 -26.80
CA ALA A 187 -15.09 12.20 -25.38
C ALA A 187 -13.71 12.63 -24.82
N ILE A 188 -12.67 12.72 -25.67
CA ILE A 188 -11.35 13.26 -25.27
C ILE A 188 -11.49 14.74 -24.87
N TYR A 189 -12.23 15.53 -25.63
CA TYR A 189 -12.39 16.96 -25.34
C TYR A 189 -13.24 17.18 -24.08
N GLU A 190 -14.24 16.34 -23.84
CA GLU A 190 -15.01 16.36 -22.59
C GLU A 190 -14.11 15.99 -21.40
N ALA A 191 -13.26 14.95 -21.54
CA ALA A 191 -12.30 14.55 -20.51
C ALA A 191 -11.27 15.63 -20.20
N ILE A 192 -10.76 16.37 -21.22
CA ILE A 192 -9.80 17.46 -21.03
C ILE A 192 -10.38 18.53 -20.10
N SER A 193 -11.65 18.89 -20.25
CA SER A 193 -12.31 19.87 -19.36
C SER A 193 -12.29 19.41 -17.90
N ASP A 194 -12.60 18.16 -17.65
CA ASP A 194 -12.60 17.60 -16.29
C ASP A 194 -11.17 17.42 -15.74
N ILE A 195 -10.22 16.98 -16.56
CA ILE A 195 -8.80 16.88 -16.21
C ILE A 195 -8.23 18.25 -15.82
N GLU A 196 -8.60 19.30 -16.55
CA GLU A 196 -8.18 20.67 -16.20
C GLU A 196 -8.76 21.12 -14.87
N TRP A 197 -9.99 20.73 -14.54
CA TRP A 197 -10.54 20.95 -13.22
C TRP A 197 -9.73 20.23 -12.15
N PHE A 198 -9.40 18.94 -12.31
CA PHE A 198 -8.55 18.20 -11.35
C PHE A 198 -7.18 18.86 -11.18
N ARG A 199 -6.59 19.38 -12.25
CA ARG A 199 -5.30 20.05 -12.24
C ARG A 199 -5.33 21.38 -11.49
N SER A 200 -6.40 22.14 -11.63
CA SER A 200 -6.48 23.53 -11.17
C SER A 200 -7.18 23.71 -9.83
N TYR A 201 -8.14 22.83 -9.48
CA TYR A 201 -8.91 22.95 -8.26
C TYR A 201 -8.04 22.80 -7.00
N ARG A 202 -8.30 23.63 -6.00
CA ARG A 202 -7.60 23.60 -4.71
C ARG A 202 -8.60 23.57 -3.57
N PHE A 203 -8.45 22.59 -2.69
CA PHE A 203 -9.21 22.55 -1.44
C PHE A 203 -8.70 23.63 -0.48
N GLY A 204 -9.61 24.28 0.24
CA GLY A 204 -9.29 25.49 1.01
C GLY A 204 -8.50 25.26 2.29
N LYS A 205 -8.51 24.03 2.85
CA LYS A 205 -7.82 23.72 4.11
C LYS A 205 -6.49 23.01 3.83
N GLU A 206 -5.42 23.54 4.39
CA GLU A 206 -4.07 23.00 4.32
C GLU A 206 -3.62 22.56 5.72
N SER A 207 -3.18 21.31 5.84
CA SER A 207 -2.65 20.76 7.08
C SER A 207 -1.24 21.27 7.34
N PRO A 208 -0.90 21.68 8.56
CA PRO A 208 0.48 22.00 8.92
C PRO A 208 1.42 20.80 8.79
N LEU A 209 0.94 19.59 9.00
CA LEU A 209 1.72 18.36 8.96
C LEU A 209 1.60 17.64 7.61
N LEU A 210 0.37 17.43 7.12
CA LEU A 210 0.12 16.68 5.89
C LEU A 210 0.04 17.57 4.62
N GLY A 211 0.00 18.89 4.76
CA GLY A 211 -0.08 19.84 3.64
C GLY A 211 -1.43 19.79 2.91
N LYS A 212 -1.42 20.14 1.63
CA LYS A 212 -2.63 20.24 0.80
C LYS A 212 -3.15 18.88 0.34
N VAL A 213 -4.46 18.81 0.11
CA VAL A 213 -5.06 17.73 -0.71
C VAL A 213 -4.42 17.81 -2.10
N LYS A 214 -4.00 16.65 -2.63
CA LYS A 214 -3.39 16.55 -3.96
C LYS A 214 -4.22 15.62 -4.83
N MET A 215 -4.56 16.06 -6.03
CA MET A 215 -5.21 15.25 -7.07
C MET A 215 -4.27 15.17 -8.27
N THR A 216 -4.03 13.95 -8.75
CA THR A 216 -3.11 13.71 -9.88
C THR A 216 -3.76 12.73 -10.84
N VAL A 217 -3.98 13.15 -12.09
CA VAL A 217 -4.38 12.24 -13.16
C VAL A 217 -3.18 11.36 -13.50
N THR A 218 -3.34 10.04 -13.38
CA THR A 218 -2.24 9.06 -13.50
C THR A 218 -2.40 8.11 -14.68
N GLY A 219 -3.53 8.16 -15.37
CA GLY A 219 -3.76 7.37 -16.57
C GLY A 219 -4.89 7.94 -17.40
N ILE A 220 -4.78 7.78 -18.72
CA ILE A 220 -5.83 8.16 -19.69
C ILE A 220 -5.80 7.22 -20.87
N GLU A 221 -6.98 6.81 -21.33
CA GLU A 221 -7.17 5.91 -22.47
C GLU A 221 -8.39 6.34 -23.28
N ALA A 222 -8.24 6.50 -24.58
CA ALA A 222 -9.33 6.84 -25.51
C ALA A 222 -8.95 6.56 -26.97
N GLY A 223 -9.97 6.26 -27.79
CA GLY A 223 -9.84 6.11 -29.23
C GLY A 223 -9.16 4.80 -29.66
N THR A 224 -9.49 4.33 -30.86
CA THR A 224 -8.94 3.09 -31.44
C THR A 224 -8.50 3.30 -32.90
N LEU A 225 -9.13 4.23 -33.63
CA LEU A 225 -8.86 4.49 -35.04
C LEU A 225 -8.71 6.00 -35.27
N HIS A 226 -7.76 6.37 -36.13
CA HIS A 226 -7.44 7.78 -36.41
C HIS A 226 -8.59 8.60 -37.02
N ASN A 227 -9.54 7.97 -37.65
CA ASN A 227 -10.65 8.59 -38.38
C ASN A 227 -12.01 8.48 -37.65
N VAL A 228 -12.03 8.01 -36.39
CA VAL A 228 -13.23 7.87 -35.58
C VAL A 228 -13.18 8.79 -34.36
N VAL A 229 -14.20 9.63 -34.19
CA VAL A 229 -14.38 10.41 -32.98
C VAL A 229 -14.70 9.45 -31.82
N PRO A 230 -13.92 9.41 -30.72
CA PRO A 230 -14.16 8.48 -29.62
C PRO A 230 -15.43 8.84 -28.84
N ALA A 231 -16.24 7.83 -28.54
CA ALA A 231 -17.44 7.98 -27.73
C ALA A 231 -17.17 7.86 -26.23
N GLU A 232 -15.97 7.44 -25.84
CA GLU A 232 -15.59 7.26 -24.44
C GLU A 232 -14.12 7.62 -24.25
N CYS A 233 -13.82 8.29 -23.13
CA CYS A 233 -12.47 8.51 -22.64
C CYS A 233 -12.44 8.14 -21.17
N ARG A 234 -11.55 7.20 -20.81
CA ARG A 234 -11.33 6.75 -19.45
C ARG A 234 -10.08 7.40 -18.90
N PHE A 235 -10.14 7.85 -17.65
CA PHE A 235 -8.95 8.33 -16.94
C PHE A 235 -9.07 8.02 -15.46
N MET A 236 -7.94 7.93 -14.78
CA MET A 236 -7.90 7.69 -13.35
C MET A 236 -7.14 8.80 -12.62
N VAL A 237 -7.56 9.05 -11.37
CA VAL A 237 -6.99 10.09 -10.53
C VAL A 237 -6.61 9.52 -9.18
N ASP A 238 -5.33 9.67 -8.82
CA ASP A 238 -4.82 9.45 -7.46
C ASP A 238 -5.10 10.70 -6.62
N ILE A 239 -5.70 10.53 -5.46
CA ILE A 239 -6.11 11.60 -4.57
C ILE A 239 -5.53 11.36 -3.19
N ARG A 240 -4.71 12.32 -2.69
CA ARG A 240 -4.11 12.29 -1.37
C ARG A 240 -4.79 13.32 -0.47
N VAL A 241 -5.46 12.84 0.56
CA VAL A 241 -6.39 13.61 1.39
C VAL A 241 -5.75 13.91 2.75
N ASN A 242 -5.88 15.14 3.24
CA ASN A 242 -5.44 15.51 4.58
C ASN A 242 -6.56 15.36 5.63
N GLU A 243 -6.24 15.50 6.91
CA GLU A 243 -7.15 15.26 8.04
C GLU A 243 -8.38 16.20 8.11
N TYR A 244 -8.38 17.28 7.33
CA TYR A 244 -9.52 18.20 7.29
C TYR A 244 -10.69 17.76 6.42
N TYR A 245 -10.51 16.65 5.67
CA TYR A 245 -11.52 16.11 4.77
C TYR A 245 -11.56 14.60 4.87
N THR A 246 -12.74 14.04 4.73
CA THR A 246 -12.90 12.60 4.48
C THR A 246 -12.81 12.31 2.98
N ASN A 247 -12.51 11.06 2.61
CA ASN A 247 -12.61 10.63 1.21
C ASN A 247 -14.01 10.90 0.62
N SER A 248 -15.05 10.79 1.42
CA SER A 248 -16.42 11.09 1.01
C SER A 248 -16.62 12.57 0.68
N ASP A 249 -16.09 13.50 1.49
CA ASP A 249 -16.20 14.96 1.23
C ASP A 249 -15.52 15.33 -0.09
N ILE A 250 -14.34 14.74 -0.33
CA ILE A 250 -13.59 14.94 -1.57
C ILE A 250 -14.38 14.41 -2.77
N TYR A 251 -14.92 13.20 -2.67
CA TYR A 251 -15.73 12.58 -3.73
C TYR A 251 -16.97 13.43 -4.07
N GLU A 252 -17.70 13.89 -3.08
CA GLU A 252 -18.87 14.74 -3.30
C GLU A 252 -18.50 16.08 -3.97
N THR A 253 -17.32 16.63 -3.63
CA THR A 253 -16.82 17.84 -4.30
C THR A 253 -16.50 17.55 -5.76
N ILE A 254 -15.81 16.46 -6.06
CA ILE A 254 -15.50 16.05 -7.44
C ILE A 254 -16.78 15.88 -8.25
N ARG A 255 -17.72 15.08 -7.75
CA ARG A 255 -18.98 14.75 -8.44
C ARG A 255 -19.82 15.96 -8.81
N ARG A 256 -19.71 17.07 -8.06
CA ARG A 256 -20.43 18.33 -8.33
C ARG A 256 -19.76 19.21 -9.38
N ASN A 257 -18.49 18.95 -9.69
CA ASN A 257 -17.69 19.84 -10.50
C ASN A 257 -17.24 19.25 -11.84
N VAL A 258 -17.30 17.92 -12.02
CA VAL A 258 -16.95 17.25 -13.27
C VAL A 258 -18.18 16.65 -13.93
N LYS A 259 -18.12 16.50 -15.26
CA LYS A 259 -19.18 15.92 -16.07
C LYS A 259 -19.03 14.39 -16.25
N SER A 260 -17.81 13.89 -16.14
CA SER A 260 -17.52 12.47 -16.23
C SER A 260 -18.26 11.68 -15.16
N GLU A 261 -18.61 10.44 -15.47
CA GLU A 261 -18.98 9.46 -14.45
C GLU A 261 -17.77 9.20 -13.57
N VAL A 262 -17.91 9.37 -12.25
CA VAL A 262 -16.83 9.17 -11.27
C VAL A 262 -17.15 7.99 -10.38
N ARG A 263 -16.23 7.03 -10.27
CA ARG A 263 -16.37 5.83 -9.43
C ARG A 263 -15.16 5.71 -8.51
N PRO A 264 -15.33 5.88 -7.20
CA PRO A 264 -14.24 5.65 -6.24
C PRO A 264 -14.02 4.14 -6.09
N ARG A 265 -12.75 3.74 -6.01
CA ARG A 265 -12.40 2.33 -5.76
C ARG A 265 -12.64 1.95 -4.30
N SER A 266 -12.33 2.86 -3.37
CA SER A 266 -12.56 2.68 -1.93
C SER A 266 -12.67 4.03 -1.23
N PHE A 267 -13.38 4.06 -0.09
CA PHE A 267 -13.42 5.19 0.84
C PHE A 267 -12.66 4.91 2.15
N SER A 268 -12.10 3.70 2.32
CA SER A 268 -11.63 3.21 3.61
C SER A 268 -10.34 3.87 4.12
N LEU A 269 -9.44 4.27 3.20
CA LEU A 269 -8.15 4.84 3.57
C LEU A 269 -8.26 6.36 3.78
N ASN A 270 -8.81 6.77 4.91
CA ASN A 270 -8.78 8.18 5.32
C ASN A 270 -7.40 8.53 5.89
N SER A 271 -7.11 9.84 5.99
CA SER A 271 -5.87 10.32 6.62
C SER A 271 -5.80 9.94 8.10
N SER A 272 -4.60 9.92 8.64
CA SER A 272 -4.41 9.86 10.08
C SER A 272 -5.19 10.97 10.78
N ALA A 273 -5.80 10.64 11.91
CA ALA A 273 -6.36 11.64 12.82
C ALA A 273 -5.20 12.30 13.59
N ILE A 274 -5.11 13.62 13.52
CA ILE A 274 -4.04 14.41 14.14
C ILE A 274 -4.66 15.32 15.19
#